data_cdf6222d9a5a87e9b348e0fe1273e294
#
_entry.id   cdf6222d9a5a87e9b348e0fe1273e294
#
_cell.length_a   1.000
_cell.length_b   1.000
_cell.length_c   1.000
_cell.angle_alpha   90.00
_cell.angle_beta   90.00
_cell.angle_gamma   90.00
#
_symmetry.space_group_name_H-M   'P 1'
#
loop_
_entity.id
_entity.type
_entity.pdbx_description
1 polymer ?
#
loop_
_entity_poly.entity_id
_entity_poly.type
_entity_poly.pdbx_seq_one_letter_code
_entity_poly.pdbx_strand_id
1 'polypeptide(L)'
;MTLEENKALIRRLFEVLNKHNPDLLDEFYAPDYVNHTLQLRGLESLKQFESMIYNASADWKETIEDIIAEGNKVWVRYKVTGTHTGEFYGLPPTGKSITFLSVSIYRIANGKLVEGWTISDDLNLLTQLGVIEYTEKAKEFTLFQE
;
A
#
# COMPACT_ATOMS: atom_id res chain seq x y z
N MET A 1 -16.74 -10.73 14.49
CA MET A 1 -15.43 -10.49 15.11
C MET A 1 -15.46 -9.19 15.88
N THR A 2 -14.71 -9.11 16.96
CA THR A 2 -14.58 -7.86 17.73
C THR A 2 -13.69 -6.85 16.99
N LEU A 3 -13.75 -5.60 17.43
CA LEU A 3 -12.85 -4.56 16.89
C LEU A 3 -11.38 -4.94 17.09
N GLU A 4 -11.05 -5.50 18.24
CA GLU A 4 -9.66 -5.92 18.53
C GLU A 4 -9.25 -7.09 17.64
N GLU A 5 -10.14 -8.04 17.37
CA GLU A 5 -9.86 -9.14 16.44
C GLU A 5 -9.64 -8.64 15.01
N ASN A 6 -10.44 -7.66 14.57
CA ASN A 6 -10.29 -7.05 13.26
C ASN A 6 -8.95 -6.31 13.13
N LYS A 7 -8.56 -5.55 14.15
CA LYS A 7 -7.25 -4.89 14.17
C LYS A 7 -6.10 -5.90 14.17
N ALA A 8 -6.24 -6.99 14.94
CA ALA A 8 -5.25 -8.06 14.97
C ALA A 8 -5.10 -8.74 13.60
N LEU A 9 -6.19 -8.94 12.88
CA LEU A 9 -6.16 -9.48 11.52
C LEU A 9 -5.31 -8.58 10.61
N ILE A 10 -5.52 -7.28 10.67
CA ILE A 10 -4.76 -6.33 9.84
C ILE A 10 -3.27 -6.29 10.24
N ARG A 11 -2.96 -6.38 11.53
CA ARG A 11 -1.55 -6.44 11.97
C ARG A 11 -0.85 -7.68 11.42
N ARG A 12 -1.52 -8.84 11.45
CA ARG A 12 -0.98 -10.07 10.87
C ARG A 12 -0.83 -9.95 9.35
N LEU A 13 -1.80 -9.29 8.68
CA LEU A 13 -1.70 -9.05 7.24
C LEU A 13 -0.43 -8.28 6.91
N PHE A 14 -0.11 -7.21 7.64
CA PHE A 14 1.08 -6.40 7.38
C PHE A 14 2.38 -7.19 7.61
N GLU A 15 2.40 -8.07 8.61
CA GLU A 15 3.53 -8.98 8.79
C GLU A 15 3.73 -9.88 7.56
N VAL A 16 2.62 -10.39 7.01
CA VAL A 16 2.65 -11.27 5.82
C VAL A 16 3.03 -10.49 4.57
N LEU A 17 2.51 -9.27 4.39
CA LEU A 17 2.88 -8.42 3.25
C LEU A 17 4.39 -8.18 3.19
N ASN A 18 5.03 -8.02 4.34
CA ASN A 18 6.47 -7.80 4.41
C ASN A 18 7.31 -9.06 4.11
N LYS A 19 6.67 -10.23 3.97
CA LYS A 19 7.35 -11.46 3.55
C LYS A 19 7.49 -11.60 2.04
N HIS A 20 6.81 -10.73 1.26
CA HIS A 20 6.86 -10.72 -0.20
C HIS A 20 6.44 -12.04 -0.85
N ASN A 21 5.48 -12.76 -0.25
CA ASN A 21 4.92 -13.98 -0.80
C ASN A 21 3.42 -13.82 -1.01
N PRO A 22 2.97 -13.50 -2.25
CA PRO A 22 1.55 -13.26 -2.52
C PRO A 22 0.64 -14.46 -2.22
N ASP A 23 1.18 -15.68 -2.24
CA ASP A 23 0.37 -16.87 -1.96
C ASP A 23 -0.14 -16.92 -0.52
N LEU A 24 0.50 -16.20 0.41
CA LEU A 24 0.06 -16.12 1.79
C LEU A 24 -1.18 -15.24 1.95
N LEU A 25 -1.56 -14.46 0.93
CA LEU A 25 -2.69 -13.53 1.00
C LEU A 25 -4.04 -14.25 0.99
N ASP A 26 -4.10 -15.50 0.56
CA ASP A 26 -5.34 -16.30 0.54
C ASP A 26 -5.99 -16.42 1.92
N GLU A 27 -5.20 -16.36 2.98
CA GLU A 27 -5.71 -16.43 4.35
C GLU A 27 -6.47 -15.17 4.76
N PHE A 28 -6.18 -14.04 4.13
CA PHE A 28 -6.67 -12.72 4.57
C PHE A 28 -7.75 -12.15 3.69
N TYR A 29 -7.74 -12.43 2.40
CA TYR A 29 -8.62 -11.81 1.43
C TYR A 29 -9.66 -12.79 0.91
N ALA A 30 -10.88 -12.29 0.72
CA ALA A 30 -11.91 -13.03 -0.01
C ALA A 30 -11.49 -13.15 -1.48
N PRO A 31 -11.86 -14.26 -2.16
CA PRO A 31 -11.49 -14.44 -3.58
C PRO A 31 -11.98 -13.32 -4.49
N ASP A 32 -13.10 -12.69 -4.17
CA ASP A 32 -13.73 -11.60 -4.92
C ASP A 32 -13.43 -10.20 -4.35
N TYR A 33 -12.37 -10.08 -3.56
CA TYR A 33 -11.94 -8.82 -2.98
C TYR A 33 -11.81 -7.72 -4.04
N VAL A 34 -12.23 -6.50 -3.70
CA VAL A 34 -12.11 -5.33 -4.56
C VAL A 34 -11.40 -4.21 -3.81
N ASN A 35 -10.39 -3.61 -4.44
CA ASN A 35 -9.82 -2.35 -3.98
C ASN A 35 -10.29 -1.24 -4.92
N HIS A 36 -11.10 -0.33 -4.40
CA HIS A 36 -11.79 0.68 -5.20
C HIS A 36 -10.87 1.78 -5.72
N THR A 37 -9.85 2.15 -4.97
CA THR A 37 -8.92 3.22 -5.34
C THR A 37 -7.83 2.74 -6.30
N LEU A 38 -7.34 1.52 -6.09
CA LEU A 38 -6.35 0.90 -6.96
C LEU A 38 -6.99 0.21 -8.17
N GLN A 39 -8.34 0.13 -8.20
CA GLN A 39 -9.10 -0.51 -9.26
C GLN A 39 -8.71 -1.98 -9.47
N LEU A 40 -8.47 -2.69 -8.36
CA LEU A 40 -8.17 -4.10 -8.38
C LEU A 40 -9.45 -4.90 -8.10
N ARG A 41 -9.75 -5.87 -8.95
CA ARG A 41 -10.91 -6.75 -8.81
C ARG A 41 -10.45 -8.20 -8.73
N GLY A 42 -10.77 -8.82 -7.60
CA GLY A 42 -10.42 -10.20 -7.31
C GLY A 42 -9.02 -10.35 -6.71
N LEU A 43 -8.85 -11.42 -5.97
CA LEU A 43 -7.59 -11.72 -5.27
C LEU A 43 -6.42 -11.90 -6.25
N GLU A 44 -6.66 -12.49 -7.41
CA GLU A 44 -5.59 -12.70 -8.38
C GLU A 44 -5.01 -11.38 -8.90
N SER A 45 -5.87 -10.36 -9.13
CA SER A 45 -5.38 -9.04 -9.55
C SER A 45 -4.58 -8.37 -8.44
N LEU A 46 -4.98 -8.56 -7.18
CA LEU A 46 -4.22 -8.07 -6.03
C LEU A 46 -2.85 -8.74 -5.96
N LYS A 47 -2.77 -10.05 -6.13
CA LYS A 47 -1.50 -10.79 -6.10
C LYS A 47 -0.55 -10.32 -7.21
N GLN A 48 -1.08 -10.05 -8.39
CA GLN A 48 -0.29 -9.52 -9.51
C GLN A 48 0.26 -8.12 -9.17
N PHE A 49 -0.57 -7.27 -8.58
CA PHE A 49 -0.17 -5.94 -8.14
C PHE A 49 0.93 -6.01 -7.09
N GLU A 50 0.77 -6.86 -6.07
CA GLU A 50 1.78 -7.03 -5.01
C GLU A 50 3.09 -7.59 -5.58
N SER A 51 3.02 -8.54 -6.50
CA SER A 51 4.20 -9.08 -7.16
C SER A 51 4.96 -8.01 -7.93
N MET A 52 4.24 -7.12 -8.61
CA MET A 52 4.86 -5.99 -9.31
C MET A 52 5.61 -5.07 -8.35
N ILE A 53 5.01 -4.77 -7.20
CA ILE A 53 5.64 -3.94 -6.16
C ILE A 53 6.90 -4.61 -5.62
N TYR A 54 6.83 -5.90 -5.28
CA TYR A 54 7.97 -6.63 -4.74
C TYR A 54 9.13 -6.74 -5.75
N ASN A 55 8.81 -6.87 -7.05
CA ASN A 55 9.80 -6.87 -8.10
C ASN A 55 10.44 -5.49 -8.29
N ALA A 56 9.68 -4.43 -8.08
CA ALA A 56 10.18 -3.06 -8.20
C ALA A 56 11.09 -2.68 -7.02
N SER A 57 10.85 -3.25 -5.85
CA SER A 57 11.60 -2.95 -4.63
C SER A 57 11.72 -4.21 -3.77
N ALA A 58 12.90 -4.83 -3.79
CA ALA A 58 13.16 -6.08 -3.07
C ALA A 58 13.11 -5.90 -1.55
N ASP A 59 13.33 -4.69 -1.06
CA ASP A 59 13.30 -4.34 0.37
C ASP A 59 12.05 -3.53 0.76
N TRP A 60 11.00 -3.57 -0.06
CA TRP A 60 9.72 -2.90 0.22
C TRP A 60 9.20 -3.31 1.59
N LYS A 61 8.90 -2.33 2.44
CA LYS A 61 8.44 -2.58 3.78
C LYS A 61 7.33 -1.60 4.16
N GLU A 62 6.29 -2.14 4.76
CA GLU A 62 5.16 -1.39 5.28
C GLU A 62 5.14 -1.49 6.80
N THR A 63 5.17 -0.34 7.48
CA THR A 63 5.20 -0.28 8.94
C THR A 63 3.98 0.48 9.45
N ILE A 64 3.13 -0.19 10.21
CA ILE A 64 1.93 0.42 10.78
C ILE A 64 2.34 1.49 11.78
N GLU A 65 1.78 2.69 11.63
CA GLU A 65 1.96 3.80 12.56
C GLU A 65 0.73 4.03 13.43
N ASP A 66 -0.46 3.77 12.91
CA ASP A 66 -1.71 3.92 13.65
C ASP A 66 -2.79 3.02 13.04
N ILE A 67 -3.70 2.54 13.88
CA ILE A 67 -4.76 1.63 13.47
C ILE A 67 -6.00 1.89 14.33
N ILE A 68 -7.13 2.06 13.68
CA ILE A 68 -8.42 2.21 14.35
C ILE A 68 -9.44 1.30 13.68
N ALA A 69 -10.47 0.92 14.42
CA ALA A 69 -11.56 0.09 13.92
C ALA A 69 -12.88 0.59 14.44
N GLU A 70 -13.90 0.52 13.59
CA GLU A 70 -15.28 0.81 13.94
C GLU A 70 -16.19 -0.05 13.07
N GLY A 71 -17.18 -0.70 13.67
CA GLY A 71 -18.05 -1.63 12.94
C GLY A 71 -17.24 -2.75 12.32
N ASN A 72 -17.40 -2.95 11.02
CA ASN A 72 -16.67 -3.95 10.25
C ASN A 72 -15.50 -3.37 9.44
N LYS A 73 -15.08 -2.15 9.76
CA LYS A 73 -13.99 -1.45 9.04
C LYS A 73 -12.79 -1.23 9.92
N VAL A 74 -11.61 -1.30 9.31
CA VAL A 74 -10.33 -0.97 9.93
C VAL A 74 -9.64 0.07 9.05
N TRP A 75 -9.18 1.14 9.69
CA TRP A 75 -8.35 2.17 9.06
C TRP A 75 -6.93 2.03 9.59
N VAL A 76 -5.97 1.97 8.69
CA VAL A 76 -4.57 1.80 9.06
C VAL A 76 -3.74 2.85 8.32
N ARG A 77 -2.93 3.60 9.08
CA ARG A 77 -1.93 4.52 8.53
C ARG A 77 -0.57 3.88 8.68
N TYR A 78 0.19 3.86 7.61
CA TYR A 78 1.48 3.17 7.60
C TYR A 78 2.49 3.91 6.75
N LYS A 79 3.75 3.69 7.11
CA LYS A 79 4.90 4.20 6.38
C LYS A 79 5.41 3.11 5.44
N VAL A 80 5.66 3.47 4.18
CA VAL A 80 6.27 2.61 3.20
C VAL A 80 7.71 3.06 3.00
N THR A 81 8.63 2.10 3.03
CA THR A 81 10.05 2.33 2.73
C THR A 81 10.53 1.29 1.73
N GLY A 82 11.50 1.65 0.92
CA GLY A 82 12.09 0.73 -0.03
C GLY A 82 13.17 1.39 -0.87
N THR A 83 13.81 0.58 -1.71
CA THR A 83 14.80 1.03 -2.68
C THR A 83 14.33 0.59 -4.06
N HIS A 84 14.35 1.50 -5.04
CA HIS A 84 13.92 1.22 -6.40
C HIS A 84 14.99 0.40 -7.13
N THR A 85 14.89 -0.92 -7.03
CA THR A 85 15.89 -1.88 -7.54
C THR A 85 15.43 -2.66 -8.77
N GLY A 86 14.14 -2.60 -9.12
CA GLY A 86 13.56 -3.24 -10.29
C GLY A 86 12.67 -2.30 -11.07
N GLU A 87 12.22 -2.72 -12.24
CA GLU A 87 11.32 -1.91 -13.06
C GLU A 87 10.02 -1.60 -12.34
N PHE A 88 9.56 -0.35 -12.46
CA PHE A 88 8.29 0.12 -11.92
C PHE A 88 7.52 0.87 -12.98
N TYR A 89 6.44 0.30 -13.50
CA TYR A 89 5.63 0.86 -14.60
C TYR A 89 6.48 1.35 -15.79
N GLY A 90 7.44 0.53 -16.22
CA GLY A 90 8.33 0.88 -17.32
C GLY A 90 9.52 1.76 -16.93
N LEU A 91 9.56 2.29 -15.71
CA LEU A 91 10.70 3.05 -15.21
C LEU A 91 11.84 2.09 -14.82
N PRO A 92 13.00 2.17 -15.47
CA PRO A 92 14.15 1.34 -15.07
C PRO A 92 14.58 1.64 -13.63
N PRO A 93 15.22 0.68 -12.95
CA PRO A 93 15.65 0.90 -11.57
C PRO A 93 16.57 2.12 -11.43
N THR A 94 16.23 2.99 -10.49
CA THR A 94 17.01 4.21 -10.22
C THR A 94 17.99 4.06 -9.07
N GLY A 95 17.85 3.01 -8.25
CA GLY A 95 18.63 2.82 -7.03
C GLY A 95 18.26 3.79 -5.91
N LYS A 96 17.23 4.60 -6.07
CA LYS A 96 16.84 5.61 -5.09
C LYS A 96 16.07 4.97 -3.94
N SER A 97 16.34 5.46 -2.73
CA SER A 97 15.53 5.14 -1.55
C SER A 97 14.27 5.98 -1.56
N ILE A 98 13.14 5.36 -1.23
CA ILE A 98 11.84 6.02 -1.15
C ILE A 98 11.24 5.83 0.22
N THR A 99 10.49 6.83 0.67
CA THR A 99 9.70 6.80 1.91
C THR A 99 8.43 7.61 1.68
N PHE A 100 7.28 7.03 1.94
CA PHE A 100 6.01 7.76 1.83
C PHE A 100 4.96 7.17 2.77
N LEU A 101 3.90 7.92 3.01
CA LEU A 101 2.78 7.50 3.84
C LEU A 101 1.62 6.99 3.01
N SER A 102 0.92 6.02 3.55
CA SER A 102 -0.31 5.47 2.99
C SER A 102 -1.35 5.28 4.07
N VAL A 103 -2.61 5.32 3.66
CA VAL A 103 -3.75 4.93 4.48
C VAL A 103 -4.55 3.89 3.70
N SER A 104 -4.82 2.76 4.33
CA SER A 104 -5.74 1.77 3.78
C SER A 104 -6.96 1.63 4.69
N ILE A 105 -8.10 1.44 4.06
CA ILE A 105 -9.37 1.19 4.73
C ILE A 105 -9.84 -0.16 4.24
N TYR A 106 -10.15 -1.06 5.17
CA TYR A 106 -10.61 -2.40 4.85
C TYR A 106 -11.97 -2.65 5.46
N ARG A 107 -12.87 -3.26 4.70
CA ARG A 107 -14.10 -3.85 5.24
C ARG A 107 -13.90 -5.35 5.36
N ILE A 108 -14.28 -5.89 6.52
CA ILE A 108 -14.09 -7.28 6.88
C ILE A 108 -15.44 -7.96 6.98
N ALA A 109 -15.59 -9.13 6.38
CA ALA A 109 -16.78 -9.97 6.50
C ALA A 109 -16.33 -11.44 6.60
N ASN A 110 -16.90 -12.19 7.52
CA ASN A 110 -16.60 -13.61 7.74
C ASN A 110 -15.08 -13.86 7.91
N GLY A 111 -14.41 -12.95 8.61
CA GLY A 111 -12.98 -13.08 8.89
C GLY A 111 -12.05 -12.81 7.70
N LYS A 112 -12.57 -12.24 6.61
CA LYS A 112 -11.81 -11.95 5.40
C LYS A 112 -12.00 -10.48 5.00
N LEU A 113 -10.98 -9.91 4.35
CA LEU A 113 -11.08 -8.62 3.71
C LEU A 113 -11.88 -8.78 2.42
N VAL A 114 -12.98 -8.03 2.31
CA VAL A 114 -13.89 -8.14 1.15
C VAL A 114 -13.81 -6.92 0.24
N GLU A 115 -13.48 -5.75 0.77
CA GLU A 115 -13.20 -4.56 -0.03
C GLU A 115 -12.23 -3.65 0.70
N GLY A 116 -11.61 -2.77 -0.06
CA GLY A 116 -10.67 -1.82 0.49
C GLY A 116 -10.50 -0.58 -0.35
N TRP A 117 -9.87 0.41 0.25
CA TRP A 117 -9.43 1.67 -0.36
C TRP A 117 -8.01 1.92 0.10
N THR A 118 -7.14 2.34 -0.80
CA THR A 118 -5.76 2.67 -0.46
C THR A 118 -5.44 4.05 -1.01
N ILE A 119 -5.08 4.96 -0.13
CA ILE A 119 -4.70 6.32 -0.49
C ILE A 119 -3.26 6.52 -0.08
N SER A 120 -2.41 6.81 -1.05
CA SER A 120 -0.98 6.97 -0.83
C SER A 120 -0.54 8.37 -1.23
N ASP A 121 0.54 8.84 -0.63
CA ASP A 121 1.19 10.08 -1.02
C ASP A 121 1.99 9.86 -2.31
N ASP A 122 1.27 9.66 -3.41
CA ASP A 122 1.87 9.36 -4.72
C ASP A 122 2.66 10.53 -5.27
N LEU A 123 2.27 11.75 -4.96
CA LEU A 123 3.02 12.94 -5.37
C LEU A 123 4.45 12.89 -4.81
N ASN A 124 4.58 12.57 -3.52
CA ASN A 124 5.87 12.44 -2.86
C ASN A 124 6.69 11.28 -3.45
N LEU A 125 6.05 10.12 -3.67
CA LEU A 125 6.70 8.95 -4.26
C LEU A 125 7.27 9.28 -5.65
N LEU A 126 6.44 9.85 -6.53
CA LEU A 126 6.84 10.15 -7.91
C LEU A 126 7.91 11.25 -7.97
N THR A 127 7.87 12.21 -7.04
CA THR A 127 8.91 13.24 -6.92
C THR A 127 10.23 12.62 -6.48
N GLN A 128 10.22 11.73 -5.49
CA GLN A 128 11.42 11.04 -5.02
C GLN A 128 12.06 10.20 -6.13
N LEU A 129 11.23 9.55 -6.95
CA LEU A 129 11.71 8.74 -8.08
C LEU A 129 12.20 9.59 -9.25
N GLY A 130 11.92 10.88 -9.25
CA GLY A 130 12.29 11.78 -10.36
C GLY A 130 11.39 11.64 -11.58
N VAL A 131 10.21 11.02 -11.42
CA VAL A 131 9.23 10.85 -12.52
C VAL A 131 8.49 12.14 -12.79
N ILE A 132 8.27 12.95 -11.75
CA ILE A 132 7.66 14.26 -11.86
C ILE A 132 8.55 15.33 -11.26
N GLU A 133 8.46 16.55 -11.81
CA GLU A 133 9.14 17.73 -11.29
C GLU A 133 8.09 18.82 -11.08
N TYR A 134 8.29 19.65 -10.04
CA TYR A 134 7.44 20.81 -9.82
C TYR A 134 7.76 21.87 -10.85
N THR A 135 6.71 22.42 -11.47
CA THR A 135 6.85 23.61 -12.30
C THR A 135 7.23 24.81 -11.43
N GLU A 136 7.76 25.89 -12.07
CA GLU A 136 8.00 27.13 -11.32
C GLU A 136 6.73 27.64 -10.65
N LYS A 137 5.58 27.48 -11.30
CA LYS A 137 4.28 27.85 -10.75
C LYS A 137 3.96 27.04 -9.48
N ALA A 138 4.19 25.73 -9.49
CA ALA A 138 3.96 24.88 -8.33
C ALA A 138 4.86 25.25 -7.15
N LYS A 139 6.12 25.65 -7.42
CA LYS A 139 7.07 26.05 -6.38
C LYS A 139 6.68 27.33 -5.66
N GLU A 140 5.77 28.14 -6.22
CA GLU A 140 5.23 29.32 -5.55
C GLU A 140 4.30 28.98 -4.41
N PHE A 141 3.73 27.77 -4.37
CA PHE A 141 2.85 27.31 -3.30
C PHE A 141 3.67 26.81 -2.11
N THR A 142 3.33 27.28 -0.91
CA THR A 142 4.05 26.88 0.32
C THR A 142 4.02 25.38 0.60
N LEU A 143 3.01 24.68 0.07
CA LEU A 143 2.89 23.22 0.20
C LEU A 143 4.08 22.46 -0.41
N PHE A 144 4.76 23.05 -1.39
CA PHE A 144 5.84 22.41 -2.14
C PHE A 144 7.20 23.08 -1.92
N GLN A 145 7.29 23.96 -0.95
CA GLN A 145 8.57 24.57 -0.54
C GLN A 145 9.22 23.70 0.53
N GLU A 146 10.48 23.43 0.34
CA GLU A 146 11.29 22.71 1.33
C GLU A 146 11.62 23.60 2.54
#